data_ad428b8dc928b3b7c4308c130edc6d22
#
_entry.id   ad428b8dc928b3b7c4308c130edc6d22
#
_cell.length_a   1.000
_cell.length_b   1.000
_cell.length_c   1.000
_cell.angle_alpha   90.00
_cell.angle_beta   90.00
_cell.angle_gamma   90.00
#
_symmetry.space_group_name_H-M   'P 1'
#
loop_
_entity.id
_entity.type
_entity.pdbx_description
1 polymer ?
#
loop_
_entity_poly.entity_id
_entity_poly.type
_entity_poly.pdbx_seq_one_letter_code
_entity_poly.pdbx_strand_id
1 'polypeptide(L)'
;MTHFDVEKLAKKTSLRNNEYYSAQEIFDKLYKESKANKKFKNLMQLIVSEENIKLAYRNIRKNKGSKISGTNHRYIRDISKMSIEEVIEYVRKRLENYNPQPVRRKEIPKENGKTRPLGIPTIEDRLIQQCIKQVLEPICEAKFYHHSYGFRPNRSTHHAVSRAMTLMNKTKLHYVVDIDIKEFFDNVDHSKIIKQMWSLGIQDKNLICVINKMLRAEIKGVGVLNKGIPQGGILSPLLANIVLNELDWWVSSQWEAFPTRKNYSKIRILKSGKAYLDHSNKYRAMKESTKLKRMFIVRYADDFKIFCSSYEDAQKIFIATKQWLSERLHLEVNPKKSKITNLRKNYTDFLGFKLKLKPKRKQFVCTSHIADKQMERIQSKIKEEIKKLKAEPSRKGVMRYNSVILGQHNYYKIASEVNTDFKIIAYRVLRKQYNQLRRKFKTTKYVGVKEKLERYNRYKIKTYVHKVKNNKKETTYSILPIQAITNKPPMNFNNDICNYTEAGRKLIHKELETVSWKTLRYLRDNPVKNQTAEYNDNRISLYCGQLGLITKLPLKIEEMEVHHKKPKNKGGTDEYKNLIYVNTYVHRLIHCTSKNTEKRLMEKLNLTSEMIKKVNSLRKLCGSR
;
A
#
# COMPACT_ATOMS: atom_id res chain seq x y z
N MET A 1 19.61 -2.46 -26.39
CA MET A 1 19.35 -2.22 -24.96
C MET A 1 17.87 -2.27 -24.72
N THR A 2 17.41 -3.33 -24.11
CA THR A 2 16.02 -3.74 -24.00
C THR A 2 15.30 -2.94 -22.93
N HIS A 3 14.15 -2.37 -23.26
CA HIS A 3 13.24 -1.59 -22.42
C HIS A 3 12.70 -2.31 -21.15
N PHE A 4 13.27 -3.44 -20.77
CA PHE A 4 12.82 -4.29 -19.67
C PHE A 4 13.26 -3.82 -18.29
N ASP A 5 14.24 -2.96 -18.17
CA ASP A 5 14.84 -2.61 -16.88
C ASP A 5 14.23 -1.36 -16.20
N VAL A 6 13.48 -0.55 -16.92
CA VAL A 6 12.97 0.73 -16.38
C VAL A 6 11.80 0.55 -15.39
N GLU A 7 10.98 -0.50 -15.52
CA GLU A 7 9.86 -0.74 -14.57
C GLU A 7 10.30 -1.35 -13.22
N LYS A 8 11.47 -1.99 -13.16
CA LYS A 8 12.00 -2.60 -11.93
C LYS A 8 12.80 -1.63 -11.05
N LEU A 9 13.16 -0.48 -11.56
CA LEU A 9 14.11 0.46 -10.95
C LEU A 9 13.46 1.67 -10.26
N ALA A 10 12.14 1.82 -10.35
CA ALA A 10 11.48 2.96 -9.72
C ALA A 10 11.39 2.79 -8.20
N LYS A 11 12.07 3.66 -7.44
CA LYS A 11 11.88 3.79 -5.99
C LYS A 11 10.41 3.84 -5.65
N LYS A 12 9.97 3.16 -4.59
CA LYS A 12 8.59 3.34 -4.07
C LYS A 12 8.35 4.82 -3.78
N THR A 13 7.22 5.34 -4.22
CA THR A 13 6.88 6.77 -4.12
C THR A 13 6.99 7.30 -2.69
N SER A 14 6.63 6.50 -1.68
CA SER A 14 6.73 6.89 -0.27
C SER A 14 8.18 7.14 0.17
N LEU A 15 9.12 6.27 -0.19
CA LEU A 15 10.53 6.43 0.17
C LEU A 15 11.17 7.62 -0.52
N ARG A 16 10.86 7.86 -1.80
CA ARG A 16 11.28 9.10 -2.48
C ARG A 16 10.80 10.35 -1.75
N ASN A 17 9.54 10.35 -1.33
CA ASN A 17 9.00 11.50 -0.62
C ASN A 17 9.74 11.75 0.70
N ASN A 18 10.03 10.69 1.47
CA ASN A 18 10.78 10.83 2.72
C ASN A 18 12.17 11.45 2.49
N GLU A 19 12.86 11.03 1.43
CA GLU A 19 14.16 11.57 1.05
C GLU A 19 14.04 13.03 0.61
N TYR A 20 13.07 13.36 -0.25
CA TYR A 20 12.89 14.73 -0.76
C TYR A 20 12.64 15.77 0.32
N TYR A 21 11.96 15.38 1.39
CA TYR A 21 11.68 16.24 2.54
C TYR A 21 12.69 16.08 3.69
N SER A 22 13.83 15.43 3.48
CA SER A 22 14.86 15.16 4.50
C SER A 22 14.35 14.46 5.77
N ALA A 23 13.22 13.80 5.69
CA ALA A 23 12.62 13.09 6.80
C ALA A 23 13.21 11.68 6.99
N GLN A 24 13.90 11.13 5.97
CA GLN A 24 14.36 9.74 6.02
C GLN A 24 15.39 9.51 7.13
N GLU A 25 16.36 10.41 7.31
CA GLU A 25 17.40 10.31 8.35
C GLU A 25 16.78 10.33 9.77
N ILE A 26 15.75 11.19 9.96
CA ILE A 26 15.00 11.27 11.22
C ILE A 26 14.30 9.94 11.49
N PHE A 27 13.65 9.36 10.47
CA PHE A 27 12.94 8.08 10.61
C PHE A 27 13.90 6.91 10.86
N ASP A 28 15.07 6.91 10.22
CA ASP A 28 16.13 5.91 10.46
C ASP A 28 16.63 5.99 11.91
N LYS A 29 16.85 7.19 12.41
CA LYS A 29 17.26 7.45 13.80
C LYS A 29 16.19 6.95 14.78
N LEU A 30 14.92 7.31 14.58
CA LEU A 30 13.81 6.85 15.42
C LEU A 30 13.70 5.32 15.45
N TYR A 31 13.83 4.66 14.30
CA TYR A 31 13.83 3.20 14.20
C TYR A 31 15.00 2.57 14.97
N LYS A 32 16.23 3.07 14.76
CA LYS A 32 17.44 2.58 15.43
C LYS A 32 17.35 2.74 16.94
N GLU A 33 16.94 3.91 17.41
CA GLU A 33 16.79 4.22 18.83
C GLU A 33 15.67 3.39 19.48
N SER A 34 14.54 3.20 18.78
CA SER A 34 13.45 2.33 19.25
C SER A 34 13.92 0.88 19.37
N LYS A 35 14.70 0.37 18.40
CA LYS A 35 15.26 -0.98 18.46
C LYS A 35 16.20 -1.16 19.65
N ALA A 36 16.88 -0.09 20.07
CA ALA A 36 17.71 -0.02 21.27
C ALA A 36 16.92 0.24 22.57
N ASN A 37 15.59 0.16 22.55
CA ASN A 37 14.69 0.38 23.68
C ASN A 37 14.71 1.80 24.28
N LYS A 38 15.14 2.82 23.50
CA LYS A 38 15.06 4.22 23.92
C LYS A 38 13.60 4.65 24.13
N LYS A 39 13.39 5.52 25.11
CA LYS A 39 12.10 6.17 25.40
C LYS A 39 12.08 7.56 24.76
N PHE A 40 10.96 7.90 24.12
CA PHE A 40 10.77 9.14 23.37
C PHE A 40 9.83 10.08 24.11
N LYS A 41 10.32 11.22 24.57
CA LYS A 41 9.57 12.20 25.37
C LYS A 41 9.22 13.48 24.61
N ASN A 42 9.90 13.78 23.51
CA ASN A 42 9.79 15.04 22.75
C ASN A 42 9.46 14.79 21.27
N LEU A 43 8.45 13.93 21.00
CA LEU A 43 8.03 13.60 19.62
C LEU A 43 7.24 14.73 18.96
N MET A 44 6.54 15.56 19.76
CA MET A 44 5.76 16.68 19.24
C MET A 44 6.63 17.65 18.42
N GLN A 45 7.87 17.90 18.82
CA GLN A 45 8.81 18.75 18.06
C GLN A 45 9.03 18.23 16.63
N LEU A 46 9.17 16.91 16.47
CA LEU A 46 9.31 16.27 15.15
C LEU A 46 7.99 16.29 14.37
N ILE A 47 6.85 16.16 15.06
CA ILE A 47 5.53 16.15 14.43
C ILE A 47 5.21 17.52 13.83
N VAL A 48 5.56 18.62 14.50
CA VAL A 48 5.31 20.00 14.04
C VAL A 48 6.45 20.60 13.21
N SER A 49 7.49 19.79 12.90
CA SER A 49 8.57 20.25 12.02
C SER A 49 8.07 20.50 10.60
N GLU A 50 8.66 21.47 9.92
CA GLU A 50 8.25 21.84 8.56
C GLU A 50 8.34 20.67 7.58
N GLU A 51 9.45 19.93 7.64
CA GLU A 51 9.73 18.80 6.76
C GLU A 51 8.64 17.72 6.92
N ASN A 52 8.25 17.46 8.17
CA ASN A 52 7.21 16.49 8.49
C ASN A 52 5.83 16.94 8.02
N ILE A 53 5.47 18.21 8.18
CA ILE A 53 4.19 18.76 7.72
C ILE A 53 4.12 18.77 6.19
N LYS A 54 5.18 19.24 5.52
CA LYS A 54 5.30 19.23 4.05
C LYS A 54 5.15 17.80 3.49
N LEU A 55 5.83 16.84 4.11
CA LEU A 55 5.73 15.42 3.76
C LEU A 55 4.31 14.86 3.99
N ALA A 56 3.66 15.22 5.10
CA ALA A 56 2.30 14.78 5.42
C ALA A 56 1.29 15.29 4.39
N TYR A 57 1.35 16.57 4.05
CA TYR A 57 0.54 17.15 2.98
C TYR A 57 0.70 16.38 1.67
N ARG A 58 1.95 16.14 1.25
CA ARG A 58 2.25 15.38 0.03
C ARG A 58 1.67 13.98 0.05
N ASN A 59 1.79 13.27 1.16
CA ASN A 59 1.30 11.89 1.29
C ASN A 59 -0.23 11.83 1.24
N ILE A 60 -0.93 12.80 1.86
CA ILE A 60 -2.40 12.85 1.83
C ILE A 60 -2.92 13.26 0.46
N ARG A 61 -2.33 14.25 -0.19
CA ARG A 61 -2.81 14.80 -1.46
C ARG A 61 -3.03 13.72 -2.53
N LYS A 62 -2.18 12.70 -2.56
CA LYS A 62 -2.26 11.61 -3.53
C LYS A 62 -3.27 10.51 -3.17
N ASN A 63 -3.79 10.50 -1.96
CA ASN A 63 -4.73 9.47 -1.52
C ASN A 63 -6.10 9.66 -2.15
N LYS A 64 -6.72 8.57 -2.63
CA LYS A 64 -8.09 8.64 -3.16
C LYS A 64 -9.09 9.16 -2.13
N GLY A 65 -8.90 8.86 -0.85
CA GLY A 65 -9.71 9.33 0.26
C GLY A 65 -9.66 10.84 0.48
N SER A 66 -8.62 11.54 0.02
CA SER A 66 -8.51 13.01 0.12
C SER A 66 -9.61 13.77 -0.63
N LYS A 67 -10.26 13.10 -1.58
CA LYS A 67 -11.41 13.61 -2.34
C LYS A 67 -12.76 13.40 -1.65
N ILE A 68 -12.76 12.86 -0.42
CA ILE A 68 -13.95 12.62 0.39
C ILE A 68 -13.90 13.57 1.58
N SER A 69 -14.93 14.43 1.74
CA SER A 69 -14.99 15.37 2.85
C SER A 69 -15.38 14.71 4.18
N GLY A 70 -14.97 15.34 5.27
CA GLY A 70 -15.50 15.10 6.62
C GLY A 70 -16.85 15.76 6.84
N THR A 71 -17.09 16.20 8.07
CA THR A 71 -18.32 16.92 8.50
C THR A 71 -18.38 18.38 8.03
N ASN A 72 -17.21 19.00 7.82
CA ASN A 72 -17.07 20.39 7.41
C ASN A 72 -17.08 20.62 5.89
N HIS A 73 -17.33 19.57 5.09
CA HIS A 73 -17.37 19.60 3.64
C HIS A 73 -16.10 20.13 2.93
N ARG A 74 -14.97 20.24 3.64
CA ARG A 74 -13.67 20.61 3.06
C ARG A 74 -12.93 19.40 2.50
N TYR A 75 -12.11 19.65 1.48
CA TYR A 75 -11.35 18.67 0.71
C TYR A 75 -9.87 19.05 0.68
N ILE A 76 -9.02 18.13 0.24
CA ILE A 76 -7.59 18.44 0.08
C ILE A 76 -7.32 19.60 -0.88
N ARG A 77 -8.17 19.81 -1.88
CA ARG A 77 -8.07 20.94 -2.81
C ARG A 77 -8.14 22.32 -2.10
N ASP A 78 -8.87 22.38 -0.98
CA ASP A 78 -9.03 23.61 -0.22
C ASP A 78 -7.74 23.94 0.57
N ILE A 79 -7.07 22.92 1.10
CA ILE A 79 -5.72 23.05 1.68
C ILE A 79 -4.69 23.34 0.57
N SER A 80 -4.86 22.76 -0.63
CA SER A 80 -3.92 22.94 -1.75
C SER A 80 -3.86 24.39 -2.27
N LYS A 81 -4.87 25.21 -1.97
CA LYS A 81 -4.91 26.65 -2.34
C LYS A 81 -4.11 27.55 -1.38
N MET A 82 -3.89 27.07 -0.15
CA MET A 82 -3.08 27.78 0.84
C MET A 82 -1.61 27.82 0.40
N SER A 83 -0.84 28.79 0.90
CA SER A 83 0.62 28.75 0.80
C SER A 83 1.17 27.61 1.66
N ILE A 84 2.43 27.23 1.48
CA ILE A 84 3.01 26.15 2.29
C ILE A 84 3.25 26.63 3.73
N GLU A 85 3.57 27.89 3.89
CA GLU A 85 3.74 28.58 5.16
C GLU A 85 2.43 28.60 5.95
N GLU A 86 1.32 28.95 5.30
CA GLU A 86 -0.02 28.90 5.91
C GLU A 86 -0.42 27.48 6.34
N VAL A 87 -0.06 26.46 5.55
CA VAL A 87 -0.34 25.06 5.94
C VAL A 87 0.47 24.68 7.17
N ILE A 88 1.74 25.09 7.25
CA ILE A 88 2.62 24.82 8.42
C ILE A 88 2.08 25.51 9.67
N GLU A 89 1.78 26.80 9.57
CA GLU A 89 1.24 27.58 10.69
C GLU A 89 -0.12 27.01 11.14
N TYR A 90 -0.99 26.67 10.21
CA TYR A 90 -2.29 26.06 10.51
C TYR A 90 -2.14 24.77 11.33
N VAL A 91 -1.22 23.86 10.93
CA VAL A 91 -1.00 22.60 11.64
C VAL A 91 -0.43 22.85 13.03
N ARG A 92 0.55 23.77 13.16
CA ARG A 92 1.15 24.15 14.44
C ARG A 92 0.10 24.71 15.40
N LYS A 93 -0.63 25.72 14.97
CA LYS A 93 -1.72 26.36 15.76
C LYS A 93 -2.79 25.36 16.21
N ARG A 94 -3.17 24.43 15.33
CA ARG A 94 -4.12 23.37 15.66
C ARG A 94 -3.59 22.41 16.72
N LEU A 95 -2.28 22.11 16.73
CA LEU A 95 -1.67 21.18 17.68
C LEU A 95 -1.33 21.82 19.04
N GLU A 96 -1.22 23.12 19.14
CA GLU A 96 -1.06 23.84 20.42
C GLU A 96 -2.24 23.58 21.37
N ASN A 97 -3.44 23.66 20.85
CA ASN A 97 -4.66 23.31 21.59
C ASN A 97 -5.56 22.39 20.76
N TYR A 98 -5.09 21.14 20.59
CA TYR A 98 -5.77 20.20 19.72
C TYR A 98 -7.16 19.84 20.24
N ASN A 99 -8.17 20.10 19.42
CA ASN A 99 -9.54 19.65 19.56
C ASN A 99 -10.01 19.02 18.26
N PRO A 100 -10.30 17.69 18.18
CA PRO A 100 -10.74 17.02 16.98
C PRO A 100 -12.11 17.53 16.54
N GLN A 101 -12.30 17.65 15.24
CA GLN A 101 -13.63 17.93 14.70
C GLN A 101 -14.47 16.64 14.65
N PRO A 102 -15.82 16.76 14.71
CA PRO A 102 -16.69 15.59 14.64
C PRO A 102 -16.42 14.72 13.40
N VAL A 103 -16.42 13.42 13.59
CA VAL A 103 -16.18 12.42 12.55
C VAL A 103 -17.49 12.14 11.82
N ARG A 104 -17.49 12.21 10.49
CA ARG A 104 -18.66 11.86 9.68
C ARG A 104 -18.82 10.35 9.59
N ARG A 105 -19.95 9.82 10.00
CA ARG A 105 -20.29 8.39 9.84
C ARG A 105 -20.86 8.11 8.46
N LYS A 106 -20.38 7.03 7.81
CA LYS A 106 -20.92 6.50 6.57
C LYS A 106 -21.05 4.98 6.68
N GLU A 107 -22.26 4.48 6.49
CA GLU A 107 -22.52 3.05 6.48
C GLU A 107 -22.12 2.44 5.14
N ILE A 108 -21.28 1.40 5.15
CA ILE A 108 -20.90 0.64 3.96
C ILE A 108 -21.57 -0.73 4.05
N PRO A 109 -22.38 -1.14 3.05
CA PRO A 109 -23.03 -2.45 3.07
C PRO A 109 -22.01 -3.59 3.07
N LYS A 110 -22.22 -4.55 3.96
CA LYS A 110 -21.53 -5.85 3.97
C LYS A 110 -22.37 -6.85 3.16
N GLU A 111 -21.72 -7.90 2.69
CA GLU A 111 -22.37 -8.94 1.88
C GLU A 111 -23.45 -9.76 2.60
N ASN A 112 -23.38 -9.79 3.92
CA ASN A 112 -24.36 -10.48 4.76
C ASN A 112 -25.57 -9.60 5.12
N GLY A 113 -25.82 -8.51 4.39
CA GLY A 113 -26.89 -7.55 4.65
C GLY A 113 -26.64 -6.59 5.81
N LYS A 114 -25.58 -6.79 6.61
CA LYS A 114 -25.17 -5.86 7.65
C LYS A 114 -24.39 -4.69 7.05
N THR A 115 -24.29 -3.59 7.78
CA THR A 115 -23.44 -2.45 7.42
C THR A 115 -22.14 -2.46 8.20
N ARG A 116 -21.16 -1.73 7.70
CA ARG A 116 -19.92 -1.39 8.38
C ARG A 116 -19.86 0.12 8.56
N PRO A 117 -19.87 0.63 9.78
CA PRO A 117 -19.71 2.07 10.00
C PRO A 117 -18.27 2.49 9.65
N LEU A 118 -18.13 3.43 8.73
CA LEU A 118 -16.87 4.07 8.41
C LEU A 118 -16.87 5.47 9.01
N GLY A 119 -15.94 5.77 9.89
CA GLY A 119 -15.71 7.10 10.42
C GLY A 119 -14.76 7.89 9.51
N ILE A 120 -15.21 9.02 8.97
CA ILE A 120 -14.42 9.86 8.07
C ILE A 120 -14.09 11.16 8.81
N PRO A 121 -12.85 11.32 9.35
CA PRO A 121 -12.39 12.58 9.93
C PRO A 121 -12.31 13.68 8.88
N THR A 122 -12.31 14.94 9.30
CA THR A 122 -12.08 16.08 8.41
C THR A 122 -10.71 16.00 7.73
N ILE A 123 -10.52 16.71 6.64
CA ILE A 123 -9.26 16.66 5.91
C ILE A 123 -8.11 17.24 6.73
N GLU A 124 -8.41 18.20 7.57
CA GLU A 124 -7.49 18.84 8.51
C GLU A 124 -7.03 17.86 9.58
N ASP A 125 -7.96 17.15 10.22
CA ASP A 125 -7.60 16.12 11.20
C ASP A 125 -6.84 14.95 10.57
N ARG A 126 -7.16 14.60 9.32
CA ARG A 126 -6.38 13.61 8.58
C ARG A 126 -4.95 14.08 8.29
N LEU A 127 -4.74 15.37 8.06
CA LEU A 127 -3.40 15.94 7.90
C LEU A 127 -2.59 15.81 9.20
N ILE A 128 -3.20 16.15 10.33
CA ILE A 128 -2.59 16.00 11.65
C ILE A 128 -2.30 14.52 11.96
N GLN A 129 -3.25 13.63 11.70
CA GLN A 129 -3.05 12.18 11.85
C GLN A 129 -1.89 11.67 10.99
N GLN A 130 -1.69 12.23 9.79
CA GLN A 130 -0.58 11.85 8.93
C GLN A 130 0.76 12.35 9.50
N CYS A 131 0.82 13.57 10.04
CA CYS A 131 2.03 14.07 10.70
C CYS A 131 2.44 13.17 11.88
N ILE A 132 1.47 12.74 12.69
CA ILE A 132 1.72 11.84 13.81
C ILE A 132 2.13 10.45 13.32
N LYS A 133 1.40 9.89 12.34
CA LYS A 133 1.66 8.54 11.84
C LYS A 133 3.08 8.37 11.35
N GLN A 134 3.61 9.30 10.56
CA GLN A 134 4.92 9.11 9.93
C GLN A 134 6.08 9.21 10.94
N VAL A 135 5.89 9.88 12.07
CA VAL A 135 6.85 9.88 13.20
C VAL A 135 6.73 8.61 14.04
N LEU A 136 5.51 8.10 14.28
CA LEU A 136 5.29 6.91 15.10
C LEU A 136 5.59 5.60 14.36
N GLU A 137 5.37 5.55 13.05
CA GLU A 137 5.51 4.31 12.27
C GLU A 137 6.91 3.68 12.38
N PRO A 138 8.06 4.41 12.26
CA PRO A 138 9.39 3.82 12.46
C PRO A 138 9.60 3.29 13.88
N ILE A 139 9.09 3.99 14.91
CA ILE A 139 9.19 3.56 16.31
C ILE A 139 8.46 2.23 16.50
N CYS A 140 7.23 2.13 16.00
CA CYS A 140 6.40 0.93 16.09
C CYS A 140 6.96 -0.23 15.26
N GLU A 141 7.41 0.02 14.02
CA GLU A 141 7.97 -1.01 13.15
C GLU A 141 9.20 -1.71 13.76
N ALA A 142 10.00 -1.01 14.57
CA ALA A 142 11.12 -1.58 15.29
C ALA A 142 10.71 -2.62 16.37
N LYS A 143 9.45 -2.55 16.83
CA LYS A 143 8.90 -3.36 17.94
C LYS A 143 7.88 -4.41 17.49
N PHE A 144 7.32 -4.27 16.29
CA PHE A 144 6.29 -5.19 15.82
C PHE A 144 6.83 -6.58 15.52
N TYR A 145 6.06 -7.57 15.93
CA TYR A 145 6.37 -8.97 15.66
C TYR A 145 6.53 -9.28 14.17
N HIS A 146 7.45 -10.16 13.84
CA HIS A 146 7.87 -10.41 12.45
C HIS A 146 6.78 -11.00 11.55
N HIS A 147 5.85 -11.78 12.08
CA HIS A 147 4.80 -12.45 11.31
C HIS A 147 3.44 -11.80 11.41
N SER A 148 3.42 -10.50 11.73
CA SER A 148 2.29 -9.59 11.53
C SER A 148 2.48 -8.83 10.19
N TYR A 149 1.48 -8.86 9.31
CA TYR A 149 1.62 -8.41 7.92
C TYR A 149 0.67 -7.28 7.53
N GLY A 150 -0.51 -7.17 8.15
CA GLY A 150 -1.53 -6.19 7.80
C GLY A 150 -1.11 -4.75 8.10
N PHE A 151 -1.38 -3.82 7.18
CA PHE A 151 -1.13 -2.38 7.33
C PHE A 151 0.32 -1.96 7.58
N ARG A 152 1.27 -2.85 7.36
CA ARG A 152 2.70 -2.60 7.56
C ARG A 152 3.43 -2.34 6.25
N PRO A 153 4.50 -1.51 6.25
CA PRO A 153 5.31 -1.24 5.06
C PRO A 153 5.88 -2.53 4.45
N ASN A 154 5.91 -2.60 3.12
CA ASN A 154 6.48 -3.70 2.31
C ASN A 154 5.86 -5.09 2.51
N ARG A 155 4.91 -5.24 3.43
CA ARG A 155 4.21 -6.50 3.69
C ARG A 155 2.93 -6.60 2.87
N SER A 156 2.48 -7.81 2.62
CA SER A 156 1.31 -8.09 1.78
C SER A 156 0.55 -9.33 2.25
N THR A 157 -0.68 -9.49 1.77
CA THR A 157 -1.47 -10.72 1.94
C THR A 157 -0.73 -11.95 1.44
N HIS A 158 0.02 -11.82 0.32
CA HIS A 158 0.83 -12.91 -0.23
C HIS A 158 1.90 -13.42 0.76
N HIS A 159 2.54 -12.53 1.50
CA HIS A 159 3.53 -12.91 2.53
C HIS A 159 2.88 -13.67 3.70
N ALA A 160 1.70 -13.25 4.15
CA ALA A 160 0.95 -13.93 5.21
C ALA A 160 0.54 -15.35 4.76
N VAL A 161 -0.03 -15.49 3.56
CA VAL A 161 -0.40 -16.78 2.98
C VAL A 161 0.84 -17.67 2.78
N SER A 162 1.95 -17.12 2.29
CA SER A 162 3.21 -17.85 2.15
C SER A 162 3.72 -18.40 3.48
N ARG A 163 3.68 -17.60 4.55
CA ARG A 163 4.06 -18.05 5.90
C ARG A 163 3.15 -19.18 6.37
N ALA A 164 1.84 -19.08 6.20
CA ALA A 164 0.89 -20.13 6.54
C ALA A 164 1.21 -21.44 5.79
N MET A 165 1.40 -21.37 4.47
CA MET A 165 1.79 -22.54 3.66
C MET A 165 3.13 -23.13 4.09
N THR A 166 4.10 -22.30 4.49
CA THR A 166 5.40 -22.76 5.00
C THR A 166 5.25 -23.53 6.31
N LEU A 167 4.41 -23.05 7.24
CA LEU A 167 4.13 -23.73 8.50
C LEU A 167 3.46 -25.09 8.27
N MET A 168 2.53 -25.18 7.33
CA MET A 168 1.87 -26.42 6.94
C MET A 168 2.85 -27.43 6.31
N ASN A 169 3.69 -26.98 5.39
CA ASN A 169 4.60 -27.84 4.63
C ASN A 169 5.85 -28.27 5.42
N LYS A 170 6.62 -27.27 5.90
CA LYS A 170 7.94 -27.50 6.47
C LYS A 170 7.91 -27.89 7.93
N THR A 171 6.95 -27.40 8.69
CA THR A 171 6.88 -27.62 10.14
C THR A 171 5.89 -28.71 10.54
N LYS A 172 5.14 -29.26 9.58
CA LYS A 172 4.12 -30.31 9.81
C LYS A 172 3.07 -29.92 10.86
N LEU A 173 2.62 -28.67 10.84
CA LEU A 173 1.55 -28.17 11.71
C LEU A 173 0.21 -28.38 10.99
N HIS A 174 -0.55 -29.34 11.44
CA HIS A 174 -1.73 -29.85 10.73
C HIS A 174 -3.07 -29.39 11.32
N TYR A 175 -3.02 -28.65 12.43
CA TYR A 175 -4.18 -28.02 13.02
C TYR A 175 -4.03 -26.51 13.02
N VAL A 176 -5.12 -25.83 12.81
CA VAL A 176 -5.17 -24.38 12.87
C VAL A 176 -6.31 -23.93 13.78
N VAL A 177 -5.98 -23.01 14.65
CA VAL A 177 -6.92 -22.29 15.49
C VAL A 177 -7.25 -20.99 14.78
N ASP A 178 -8.48 -20.88 14.28
CA ASP A 178 -9.06 -19.70 13.66
C ASP A 178 -9.82 -18.91 14.72
N ILE A 179 -9.43 -17.66 14.97
CA ILE A 179 -10.11 -16.78 15.92
C ILE A 179 -10.50 -15.49 15.20
N ASP A 180 -11.80 -15.18 15.24
CA ASP A 180 -12.38 -13.92 14.76
C ASP A 180 -12.74 -13.06 15.97
N ILE A 181 -12.13 -11.88 16.09
CA ILE A 181 -12.44 -10.93 17.16
C ILE A 181 -13.74 -10.21 16.80
N LYS A 182 -14.69 -10.18 17.73
CA LYS A 182 -15.99 -9.53 17.54
C LYS A 182 -15.83 -8.02 17.43
N GLU A 183 -16.13 -7.48 16.24
CA GLU A 183 -16.15 -6.02 16.00
C GLU A 183 -14.91 -5.31 16.55
N PHE A 184 -13.72 -5.83 16.19
CA PHE A 184 -12.43 -5.42 16.76
C PHE A 184 -12.27 -3.91 16.85
N PHE A 185 -12.42 -3.18 15.73
CA PHE A 185 -12.22 -1.74 15.71
C PHE A 185 -13.19 -0.96 16.61
N ASP A 186 -14.37 -1.49 16.84
CA ASP A 186 -15.42 -0.82 17.62
C ASP A 186 -15.28 -1.12 19.14
N ASN A 187 -14.49 -2.14 19.51
CA ASN A 187 -14.34 -2.60 20.90
C ASN A 187 -12.97 -2.36 21.54
N VAL A 188 -12.03 -1.73 20.84
CA VAL A 188 -10.69 -1.46 21.40
C VAL A 188 -10.77 -0.45 22.54
N ASP A 189 -10.22 -0.79 23.69
CA ASP A 189 -10.13 0.08 24.87
C ASP A 189 -9.09 1.18 24.67
N HIS A 190 -9.50 2.46 24.81
CA HIS A 190 -8.62 3.62 24.64
C HIS A 190 -7.48 3.63 25.67
N SER A 191 -7.77 3.30 26.94
CA SER A 191 -6.76 3.27 28.00
C SER A 191 -5.69 2.21 27.72
N LYS A 192 -6.09 1.08 27.13
CA LYS A 192 -5.17 0.02 26.73
C LYS A 192 -4.23 0.49 25.62
N ILE A 193 -4.73 1.19 24.59
CA ILE A 193 -3.89 1.78 23.54
C ILE A 193 -2.81 2.67 24.15
N ILE A 194 -3.21 3.58 25.03
CA ILE A 194 -2.31 4.53 25.66
C ILE A 194 -1.22 3.81 26.48
N LYS A 195 -1.60 2.82 27.30
CA LYS A 195 -0.65 2.01 28.08
C LYS A 195 0.33 1.24 27.18
N GLN A 196 -0.15 0.69 26.07
CA GLN A 196 0.69 -0.03 25.12
C GLN A 196 1.64 0.91 24.37
N MET A 197 1.20 2.10 23.95
CA MET A 197 2.08 3.12 23.38
C MET A 197 3.20 3.50 24.34
N TRP A 198 2.85 3.72 25.60
CA TRP A 198 3.82 4.01 26.65
C TRP A 198 4.86 2.88 26.82
N SER A 199 4.40 1.65 26.81
CA SER A 199 5.27 0.45 26.90
C SER A 199 6.18 0.27 25.67
N LEU A 200 5.75 0.71 24.49
CA LEU A 200 6.58 0.72 23.28
C LEU A 200 7.65 1.82 23.29
N GLY A 201 7.65 2.69 24.31
CA GLY A 201 8.60 3.80 24.47
C GLY A 201 8.09 5.15 23.99
N ILE A 202 6.85 5.25 23.54
CA ILE A 202 6.21 6.52 23.15
C ILE A 202 5.71 7.21 24.44
N GLN A 203 6.57 8.03 25.04
CA GLN A 203 6.36 8.63 26.36
C GLN A 203 6.24 10.16 26.35
N ASP A 204 5.92 10.73 25.20
CA ASP A 204 5.58 12.15 25.04
C ASP A 204 4.14 12.38 25.52
N LYS A 205 3.99 13.03 26.67
CA LYS A 205 2.69 13.27 27.32
C LYS A 205 1.76 14.11 26.45
N ASN A 206 2.29 15.12 25.76
CA ASN A 206 1.51 15.99 24.88
C ASN A 206 0.95 15.20 23.69
N LEU A 207 1.79 14.39 23.05
CA LEU A 207 1.36 13.51 21.97
C LEU A 207 0.30 12.51 22.43
N ILE A 208 0.50 11.88 23.58
CA ILE A 208 -0.47 10.94 24.17
C ILE A 208 -1.83 11.64 24.42
N CYS A 209 -1.80 12.88 24.92
CA CYS A 209 -3.02 13.66 25.11
C CYS A 209 -3.74 13.94 23.77
N VAL A 210 -2.99 14.34 22.73
CA VAL A 210 -3.54 14.56 21.39
C VAL A 210 -4.18 13.28 20.84
N ILE A 211 -3.52 12.13 20.96
CA ILE A 211 -4.05 10.84 20.49
C ILE A 211 -5.29 10.44 21.28
N ASN A 212 -5.30 10.63 22.60
CA ASN A 212 -6.47 10.35 23.42
C ASN A 212 -7.69 11.22 23.01
N LYS A 213 -7.47 12.51 22.73
CA LYS A 213 -8.52 13.38 22.17
C LYS A 213 -9.01 12.89 20.81
N MET A 214 -8.10 12.42 19.92
CA MET A 214 -8.47 11.82 18.61
C MET A 214 -9.34 10.57 18.74
N LEU A 215 -9.03 9.70 19.70
CA LEU A 215 -9.80 8.49 19.97
C LEU A 215 -11.21 8.81 20.48
N ARG A 216 -11.36 9.89 21.23
CA ARG A 216 -12.62 10.39 21.78
C ARG A 216 -13.33 11.41 20.89
N ALA A 217 -12.89 11.57 19.64
CA ALA A 217 -13.56 12.48 18.71
C ALA A 217 -15.05 12.11 18.58
N GLU A 218 -15.92 13.09 18.66
CA GLU A 218 -17.36 12.92 18.49
C GLU A 218 -17.67 12.30 17.12
N ILE A 219 -18.54 11.31 17.09
CA ILE A 219 -19.10 10.78 15.85
C ILE A 219 -20.44 11.46 15.61
N LYS A 220 -20.57 12.22 14.51
CA LYS A 220 -21.79 12.96 14.19
C LYS A 220 -23.01 12.05 14.20
N GLY A 221 -23.99 12.37 15.04
CA GLY A 221 -25.23 11.61 15.23
C GLY A 221 -25.12 10.39 16.15
N VAL A 222 -23.95 10.16 16.80
CA VAL A 222 -23.75 9.07 17.76
C VAL A 222 -23.21 9.60 19.10
N GLY A 223 -22.42 10.68 19.06
CA GLY A 223 -21.75 11.22 20.25
C GLY A 223 -20.33 10.72 20.44
N VAL A 224 -19.80 10.88 21.64
CA VAL A 224 -18.44 10.46 22.05
C VAL A 224 -18.47 9.02 22.54
N LEU A 225 -17.59 8.18 21.99
CA LEU A 225 -17.45 6.79 22.41
C LEU A 225 -16.29 6.63 23.41
N ASN A 226 -16.48 5.78 24.41
CA ASN A 226 -15.44 5.46 25.41
C ASN A 226 -14.48 4.36 24.96
N LYS A 227 -14.77 3.70 23.84
CA LYS A 227 -13.97 2.65 23.22
C LYS A 227 -14.11 2.70 21.69
N GLY A 228 -13.21 2.04 21.03
CA GLY A 228 -13.20 1.91 19.57
C GLY A 228 -12.22 2.87 18.89
N ILE A 229 -11.81 2.48 17.68
CA ILE A 229 -10.94 3.26 16.80
C ILE A 229 -11.74 3.56 15.54
N PRO A 230 -11.95 4.85 15.14
CA PRO A 230 -12.70 5.19 13.95
C PRO A 230 -12.16 4.50 12.69
N GLN A 231 -12.98 3.66 12.05
CA GLN A 231 -12.59 2.95 10.82
C GLN A 231 -12.56 3.94 9.66
N GLY A 232 -11.41 4.48 9.33
CA GLY A 232 -11.21 5.44 8.23
C GLY A 232 -10.24 6.56 8.59
N GLY A 233 -9.84 6.65 9.85
CA GLY A 233 -8.71 7.48 10.26
C GLY A 233 -7.39 6.98 9.69
N ILE A 234 -6.46 7.90 9.41
CA ILE A 234 -5.13 7.56 8.87
C ILE A 234 -4.27 6.84 9.91
N LEU A 235 -4.44 7.19 11.18
CA LEU A 235 -3.70 6.61 12.30
C LEU A 235 -4.27 5.26 12.74
N SER A 236 -5.56 4.99 12.47
CA SER A 236 -6.29 3.82 12.97
C SER A 236 -5.62 2.45 12.68
N PRO A 237 -5.06 2.20 11.47
CA PRO A 237 -4.36 0.95 11.19
C PRO A 237 -3.09 0.74 12.03
N LEU A 238 -2.37 1.82 12.35
CA LEU A 238 -1.17 1.77 13.20
C LEU A 238 -1.57 1.45 14.65
N LEU A 239 -2.60 2.13 15.18
CA LEU A 239 -3.11 1.87 16.51
C LEU A 239 -3.64 0.44 16.67
N ALA A 240 -4.35 -0.07 15.67
CA ALA A 240 -4.80 -1.46 15.64
C ALA A 240 -3.63 -2.46 15.73
N ASN A 241 -2.53 -2.19 15.04
CA ASN A 241 -1.33 -3.01 15.12
C ASN A 241 -0.62 -2.88 16.48
N ILE A 242 -0.62 -1.71 17.12
CA ILE A 242 -0.08 -1.52 18.47
C ILE A 242 -0.84 -2.41 19.47
N VAL A 243 -2.18 -2.42 19.40
CA VAL A 243 -3.01 -3.24 20.29
C VAL A 243 -2.72 -4.72 20.14
N LEU A 244 -2.71 -5.23 18.91
CA LEU A 244 -2.55 -6.67 18.66
C LEU A 244 -1.09 -7.13 18.68
N ASN A 245 -0.11 -6.23 18.75
CA ASN A 245 1.29 -6.60 18.90
C ASN A 245 1.58 -7.33 20.22
N GLU A 246 0.84 -7.00 21.27
CA GLU A 246 0.94 -7.69 22.55
C GLU A 246 0.50 -9.17 22.42
N LEU A 247 -0.58 -9.43 21.69
CA LEU A 247 -1.02 -10.80 21.35
C LEU A 247 0.06 -11.56 20.55
N ASP A 248 0.62 -10.91 19.53
CA ASP A 248 1.63 -11.51 18.68
C ASP A 248 2.84 -11.99 19.50
N TRP A 249 3.35 -11.13 20.36
CA TRP A 249 4.48 -11.44 21.22
C TRP A 249 4.12 -12.44 22.31
N TRP A 250 2.92 -12.39 22.87
CA TRP A 250 2.47 -13.38 23.84
C TRP A 250 2.44 -14.79 23.22
N VAL A 251 1.81 -14.97 22.05
CA VAL A 251 1.79 -16.26 21.37
C VAL A 251 3.20 -16.71 20.99
N SER A 252 4.02 -15.80 20.47
CA SER A 252 5.39 -16.11 20.08
C SER A 252 6.26 -16.52 21.27
N SER A 253 6.08 -15.89 22.43
CA SER A 253 6.85 -16.22 23.66
C SER A 253 6.55 -17.61 24.22
N GLN A 254 5.39 -18.19 23.88
CA GLN A 254 5.02 -19.54 24.33
C GLN A 254 5.81 -20.65 23.58
N TRP A 255 6.36 -20.36 22.39
CA TRP A 255 7.13 -21.33 21.60
C TRP A 255 8.24 -20.70 20.77
N GLU A 256 7.91 -19.90 19.75
CA GLU A 256 8.87 -19.45 18.73
C GLU A 256 9.99 -18.58 19.33
N ALA A 257 9.64 -17.62 20.16
CA ALA A 257 10.56 -16.73 20.85
C ALA A 257 10.86 -17.15 22.30
N PHE A 258 10.44 -18.35 22.71
CA PHE A 258 10.70 -18.85 24.06
C PHE A 258 12.21 -18.84 24.36
N PRO A 259 12.66 -18.23 25.48
CA PRO A 259 14.08 -18.20 25.83
C PRO A 259 14.58 -19.57 26.26
N THR A 260 15.78 -19.95 25.82
CA THR A 260 16.45 -21.17 26.23
C THR A 260 17.76 -20.88 26.97
N ARG A 261 18.11 -21.63 27.97
CA ARG A 261 19.35 -21.43 28.75
C ARG A 261 20.60 -21.50 27.87
N LYS A 262 20.63 -22.41 26.88
CA LYS A 262 21.71 -22.58 25.91
C LYS A 262 21.25 -22.08 24.53
N ASN A 263 22.17 -21.52 23.75
CA ASN A 263 21.90 -21.20 22.36
C ASN A 263 22.01 -22.44 21.48
N TYR A 264 20.88 -23.03 21.12
CA TYR A 264 20.80 -24.20 20.23
C TYR A 264 20.75 -23.80 18.74
N SER A 265 20.57 -22.54 18.44
CA SER A 265 20.44 -22.06 17.05
C SER A 265 21.80 -21.98 16.38
N LYS A 266 21.89 -22.40 15.11
CA LYS A 266 23.11 -22.37 14.31
C LYS A 266 22.96 -21.47 13.11
N ILE A 267 24.01 -20.74 12.76
CA ILE A 267 24.05 -19.99 11.52
C ILE A 267 24.29 -20.99 10.38
N ARG A 268 23.43 -20.95 9.37
CA ARG A 268 23.60 -21.70 8.13
C ARG A 268 23.68 -20.77 6.94
N ILE A 269 24.46 -21.15 5.94
CA ILE A 269 24.61 -20.38 4.69
C ILE A 269 23.86 -21.13 3.58
N LEU A 270 22.98 -20.42 2.88
CA LEU A 270 22.31 -20.93 1.69
C LEU A 270 23.28 -20.98 0.50
N LYS A 271 22.95 -21.76 -0.54
CA LYS A 271 23.72 -21.79 -1.80
C LYS A 271 23.87 -20.40 -2.46
N SER A 272 22.99 -19.46 -2.14
CA SER A 272 23.05 -18.06 -2.58
C SER A 272 24.01 -17.16 -1.77
N GLY A 273 24.79 -17.72 -0.83
CA GLY A 273 25.68 -16.96 0.07
C GLY A 273 24.97 -16.31 1.26
N LYS A 274 23.63 -16.33 1.32
CA LYS A 274 22.89 -15.71 2.41
C LYS A 274 22.95 -16.55 3.68
N ALA A 275 23.41 -15.95 4.78
CA ALA A 275 23.37 -16.55 6.11
C ALA A 275 21.95 -16.41 6.72
N TYR A 276 21.51 -17.44 7.45
CA TYR A 276 20.28 -17.42 8.23
C TYR A 276 20.45 -18.20 9.53
N LEU A 277 19.66 -17.85 10.54
CA LEU A 277 19.65 -18.52 11.82
C LEU A 277 18.69 -19.73 11.77
N ASP A 278 19.24 -20.94 11.91
CA ASP A 278 18.47 -22.19 11.94
C ASP A 278 18.09 -22.53 13.38
N HIS A 279 16.80 -22.49 13.68
CA HIS A 279 16.24 -22.81 14.99
C HIS A 279 15.83 -24.27 15.15
N SER A 280 16.14 -25.16 14.20
CA SER A 280 15.69 -26.56 14.23
C SER A 280 16.13 -27.30 15.50
N ASN A 281 17.38 -27.11 15.93
CA ASN A 281 17.89 -27.71 17.15
C ASN A 281 17.24 -27.17 18.42
N LYS A 282 16.96 -25.84 18.45
CA LYS A 282 16.20 -25.22 19.54
C LYS A 282 14.84 -25.90 19.69
N TYR A 283 14.08 -25.99 18.58
CA TYR A 283 12.75 -26.60 18.63
C TYR A 283 12.76 -28.09 18.96
N ARG A 284 13.81 -28.81 18.57
CA ARG A 284 14.00 -30.21 18.98
C ARG A 284 14.22 -30.31 20.48
N ALA A 285 15.19 -29.59 21.02
CA ALA A 285 15.48 -29.58 22.46
C ALA A 285 14.23 -29.19 23.29
N MET A 286 13.50 -28.15 22.88
CA MET A 286 12.28 -27.75 23.56
C MET A 286 11.21 -28.86 23.55
N LYS A 287 11.06 -29.57 22.43
CA LYS A 287 10.09 -30.66 22.32
C LYS A 287 10.43 -31.82 23.23
N GLU A 288 11.72 -32.12 23.38
CA GLU A 288 12.22 -33.25 24.17
C GLU A 288 12.26 -32.94 25.68
N SER A 289 12.58 -31.70 26.06
CA SER A 289 12.81 -31.30 27.44
C SER A 289 11.64 -30.53 28.11
N THR A 290 10.58 -30.22 27.39
CA THR A 290 9.47 -29.39 27.92
C THR A 290 8.09 -29.92 27.53
N LYS A 291 7.05 -29.51 28.30
CA LYS A 291 5.63 -29.75 27.98
C LYS A 291 4.99 -28.57 27.21
N LEU A 292 5.81 -27.64 26.68
CA LEU A 292 5.33 -26.48 25.93
C LEU A 292 4.58 -26.90 24.67
N LYS A 293 3.53 -26.13 24.34
CA LYS A 293 2.71 -26.39 23.16
C LYS A 293 3.34 -25.74 21.93
N ARG A 294 3.55 -26.54 20.89
CA ARG A 294 4.12 -26.05 19.64
C ARG A 294 3.10 -25.22 18.88
N MET A 295 3.30 -23.89 18.85
CA MET A 295 2.40 -22.96 18.20
C MET A 295 3.12 -21.83 17.48
N PHE A 296 2.50 -21.36 16.37
CA PHE A 296 3.03 -20.26 15.55
C PHE A 296 1.86 -19.38 15.07
N ILE A 297 1.95 -18.09 15.28
CA ILE A 297 0.94 -17.14 14.83
C ILE A 297 1.28 -16.54 13.46
N VAL A 298 0.27 -16.34 12.62
CA VAL A 298 0.34 -15.55 11.40
C VAL A 298 -0.84 -14.58 11.42
N ARG A 299 -0.57 -13.28 11.42
CA ARG A 299 -1.61 -12.24 11.53
C ARG A 299 -1.59 -11.26 10.35
N TYR A 300 -2.77 -10.93 9.88
CA TYR A 300 -2.99 -9.84 8.93
C TYR A 300 -4.11 -8.92 9.45
N ALA A 301 -3.76 -7.79 10.05
CA ALA A 301 -4.66 -6.91 10.80
C ALA A 301 -5.35 -7.68 11.96
N ASP A 302 -6.68 -7.77 11.97
CA ASP A 302 -7.50 -8.51 12.93
C ASP A 302 -7.73 -9.98 12.57
N ASP A 303 -7.39 -10.38 11.33
CA ASP A 303 -7.46 -11.79 10.88
C ASP A 303 -6.15 -12.52 11.22
N PHE A 304 -6.20 -13.46 12.15
CA PHE A 304 -5.03 -14.23 12.54
C PHE A 304 -5.33 -15.72 12.72
N LYS A 305 -4.29 -16.51 12.55
CA LYS A 305 -4.31 -17.97 12.68
C LYS A 305 -3.16 -18.45 13.53
N ILE A 306 -3.44 -19.40 14.43
CA ILE A 306 -2.40 -20.09 15.21
C ILE A 306 -2.30 -21.53 14.73
N PHE A 307 -1.13 -21.91 14.23
CA PHE A 307 -0.84 -23.25 13.73
C PHE A 307 -0.22 -24.09 14.82
N CYS A 308 -0.70 -25.34 15.00
CA CYS A 308 -0.25 -26.27 16.02
C CYS A 308 -0.22 -27.73 15.55
N SER A 309 0.34 -28.62 16.37
CA SER A 309 0.67 -29.99 15.98
C SER A 309 -0.46 -30.98 16.16
N SER A 310 -1.25 -30.87 17.24
CA SER A 310 -2.32 -31.81 17.61
C SER A 310 -3.63 -31.11 17.86
N TYR A 311 -4.71 -31.88 17.91
CA TYR A 311 -6.04 -31.35 18.22
C TYR A 311 -6.14 -30.92 19.69
N GLU A 312 -5.59 -31.70 20.60
CA GLU A 312 -5.57 -31.39 22.03
C GLU A 312 -4.81 -30.08 22.31
N ASP A 313 -3.64 -29.90 21.67
CA ASP A 313 -2.92 -28.62 21.76
C ASP A 313 -3.77 -27.48 21.21
N ALA A 314 -4.46 -27.69 20.08
CA ALA A 314 -5.32 -26.68 19.48
C ALA A 314 -6.45 -26.25 20.41
N GLN A 315 -7.08 -27.19 21.13
CA GLN A 315 -8.12 -26.89 22.12
C GLN A 315 -7.59 -26.03 23.27
N LYS A 316 -6.44 -26.45 23.86
CA LYS A 316 -5.79 -25.69 24.93
C LYS A 316 -5.39 -24.28 24.49
N ILE A 317 -4.81 -24.16 23.30
CA ILE A 317 -4.41 -22.86 22.70
C ILE A 317 -5.64 -22.00 22.43
N PHE A 318 -6.74 -22.57 21.94
CA PHE A 318 -7.98 -21.83 21.71
C PHE A 318 -8.55 -21.23 23.00
N ILE A 319 -8.66 -22.03 24.05
CA ILE A 319 -9.16 -21.61 25.35
C ILE A 319 -8.26 -20.52 25.95
N ALA A 320 -6.96 -20.77 25.98
CA ALA A 320 -5.97 -19.82 26.53
C ALA A 320 -5.98 -18.48 25.76
N THR A 321 -6.08 -18.53 24.40
CA THR A 321 -6.09 -17.32 23.59
C THR A 321 -7.39 -16.54 23.79
N LYS A 322 -8.53 -17.22 23.88
CA LYS A 322 -9.83 -16.59 24.17
C LYS A 322 -9.81 -15.88 25.54
N GLN A 323 -9.32 -16.56 26.56
CA GLN A 323 -9.20 -16.02 27.91
C GLN A 323 -8.25 -14.82 27.92
N TRP A 324 -7.07 -14.95 27.31
CA TRP A 324 -6.08 -13.87 27.23
C TRP A 324 -6.64 -12.62 26.52
N LEU A 325 -7.37 -12.78 25.40
CA LEU A 325 -8.00 -11.66 24.69
C LEU A 325 -9.02 -10.94 25.57
N SER A 326 -9.84 -11.68 26.34
CA SER A 326 -10.84 -11.13 27.25
C SER A 326 -10.20 -10.40 28.43
N GLU A 327 -9.27 -11.03 29.12
CA GLU A 327 -8.66 -10.49 30.35
C GLU A 327 -7.65 -9.39 30.06
N ARG A 328 -6.83 -9.58 29.01
CA ARG A 328 -5.72 -8.67 28.74
C ARG A 328 -6.08 -7.51 27.82
N LEU A 329 -6.89 -7.75 26.80
CA LEU A 329 -7.27 -6.74 25.81
C LEU A 329 -8.73 -6.29 25.89
N HIS A 330 -9.54 -6.90 26.76
CA HIS A 330 -10.99 -6.67 26.89
C HIS A 330 -11.74 -6.88 25.55
N LEU A 331 -11.29 -7.88 24.76
CA LEU A 331 -11.83 -8.21 23.45
C LEU A 331 -12.54 -9.57 23.48
N GLU A 332 -13.74 -9.62 22.92
CA GLU A 332 -14.52 -10.84 22.81
C GLU A 332 -14.24 -11.57 21.49
N VAL A 333 -14.22 -12.91 21.57
CA VAL A 333 -14.11 -13.79 20.41
C VAL A 333 -15.50 -14.07 19.86
N ASN A 334 -15.65 -14.05 18.55
CA ASN A 334 -16.89 -14.40 17.86
C ASN A 334 -17.06 -15.94 17.81
N PRO A 335 -17.99 -16.54 18.58
CA PRO A 335 -18.09 -17.99 18.69
C PRO A 335 -18.56 -18.67 17.39
N LYS A 336 -19.34 -17.95 16.56
CA LYS A 336 -19.87 -18.50 15.29
C LYS A 336 -18.82 -18.60 14.19
N LYS A 337 -17.74 -17.83 14.27
CA LYS A 337 -16.70 -17.78 13.25
C LYS A 337 -15.37 -18.37 13.70
N SER A 338 -15.17 -18.53 15.01
CA SER A 338 -13.95 -19.10 15.57
C SER A 338 -14.05 -20.60 15.66
N LYS A 339 -13.02 -21.31 15.19
CA LYS A 339 -13.02 -22.77 15.11
C LYS A 339 -11.62 -23.38 15.07
N ILE A 340 -11.53 -24.63 15.40
CA ILE A 340 -10.32 -25.46 15.19
C ILE A 340 -10.54 -26.28 13.92
N THR A 341 -9.58 -26.22 13.00
CA THR A 341 -9.65 -26.94 11.73
C THR A 341 -8.50 -27.94 11.61
N ASN A 342 -8.84 -29.21 11.35
CA ASN A 342 -7.88 -30.22 10.91
C ASN A 342 -7.62 -30.04 9.40
N LEU A 343 -6.44 -29.55 9.05
CA LEU A 343 -6.05 -29.22 7.68
C LEU A 343 -5.91 -30.44 6.75
N ARG A 344 -5.81 -31.67 7.29
CA ARG A 344 -5.83 -32.89 6.47
C ARG A 344 -7.24 -33.24 6.00
N LYS A 345 -8.26 -32.88 6.79
CA LYS A 345 -9.67 -33.18 6.49
C LYS A 345 -10.38 -32.01 5.83
N ASN A 346 -10.19 -30.79 6.32
CA ASN A 346 -10.96 -29.62 5.95
C ASN A 346 -10.08 -28.47 5.46
N TYR A 347 -10.69 -27.56 4.68
CA TYR A 347 -10.07 -26.30 4.30
C TYR A 347 -10.20 -25.26 5.42
N THR A 348 -9.19 -24.40 5.56
CA THR A 348 -9.29 -23.16 6.29
C THR A 348 -9.21 -21.98 5.30
N ASP A 349 -10.06 -20.97 5.51
CA ASP A 349 -10.05 -19.75 4.71
C ASP A 349 -9.08 -18.75 5.32
N PHE A 350 -8.21 -18.15 4.50
CA PHE A 350 -7.30 -17.09 4.91
C PHE A 350 -7.08 -16.10 3.79
N LEU A 351 -7.47 -14.84 4.00
CA LEU A 351 -7.24 -13.73 3.06
C LEU A 351 -7.74 -14.01 1.64
N GLY A 352 -8.89 -14.65 1.52
CA GLY A 352 -9.50 -15.00 0.24
C GLY A 352 -8.97 -16.26 -0.44
N PHE A 353 -8.12 -17.01 0.23
CA PHE A 353 -7.63 -18.33 -0.16
C PHE A 353 -8.16 -19.40 0.77
N LYS A 354 -8.46 -20.58 0.26
CA LYS A 354 -8.72 -21.78 1.06
C LYS A 354 -7.50 -22.70 0.99
N LEU A 355 -7.02 -23.11 2.17
CA LEU A 355 -5.80 -23.90 2.35
C LEU A 355 -6.14 -25.26 2.95
N LYS A 356 -5.56 -26.33 2.40
CA LYS A 356 -5.71 -27.71 2.89
C LYS A 356 -4.43 -28.52 2.64
N LEU A 357 -4.19 -29.52 3.45
CA LEU A 357 -3.13 -30.48 3.23
C LEU A 357 -3.64 -31.68 2.41
N LYS A 358 -2.99 -31.96 1.30
CA LYS A 358 -3.24 -33.18 0.50
C LYS A 358 -2.03 -34.12 0.57
N PRO A 359 -2.25 -35.43 0.57
CA PRO A 359 -1.16 -36.40 0.52
C PRO A 359 -0.45 -36.28 -0.85
N LYS A 360 0.89 -36.27 -0.81
CA LYS A 360 1.74 -36.30 -2.01
C LYS A 360 2.95 -37.18 -1.72
N ARG A 361 2.99 -38.37 -2.31
CA ARG A 361 3.99 -39.40 -1.97
C ARG A 361 3.97 -39.67 -0.45
N LYS A 362 5.11 -39.64 0.22
CA LYS A 362 5.28 -39.92 1.66
C LYS A 362 5.03 -38.74 2.59
N GLN A 363 4.48 -37.61 2.09
CA GLN A 363 4.27 -36.39 2.88
C GLN A 363 2.96 -35.68 2.54
N PHE A 364 2.53 -34.79 3.43
CA PHE A 364 1.41 -33.86 3.16
C PHE A 364 1.94 -32.54 2.64
N VAL A 365 1.29 -32.01 1.59
CA VAL A 365 1.64 -30.74 0.95
C VAL A 365 0.43 -29.83 0.96
N CYS A 366 0.64 -28.56 1.28
CA CYS A 366 -0.39 -27.55 1.23
C CYS A 366 -0.86 -27.31 -0.19
N THR A 367 -2.15 -27.48 -0.42
CA THR A 367 -2.86 -27.09 -1.64
C THR A 367 -3.69 -25.88 -1.35
N SER A 368 -3.66 -24.91 -2.23
CA SER A 368 -4.39 -23.65 -2.10
C SER A 368 -5.27 -23.37 -3.31
N HIS A 369 -6.50 -22.97 -3.06
CA HIS A 369 -7.50 -22.53 -4.01
C HIS A 369 -7.97 -21.11 -3.70
N ILE A 370 -8.71 -20.51 -4.59
CA ILE A 370 -9.51 -19.32 -4.30
C ILE A 370 -10.67 -19.73 -3.39
N ALA A 371 -10.95 -18.97 -2.33
CA ALA A 371 -12.09 -19.24 -1.45
C ALA A 371 -13.41 -19.12 -2.22
N ASP A 372 -14.39 -19.99 -1.91
CA ASP A 372 -15.61 -20.15 -2.71
C ASP A 372 -16.39 -18.85 -2.86
N LYS A 373 -16.59 -18.11 -1.78
CA LYS A 373 -17.19 -16.76 -1.81
C LYS A 373 -16.46 -15.79 -2.73
N GLN A 374 -15.13 -15.87 -2.80
CA GLN A 374 -14.34 -15.02 -3.67
C GLN A 374 -14.47 -15.43 -5.14
N MET A 375 -14.59 -16.73 -5.44
CA MET A 375 -14.87 -17.20 -6.80
C MET A 375 -16.19 -16.63 -7.32
N GLU A 376 -17.24 -16.63 -6.51
CA GLU A 376 -18.54 -16.05 -6.85
C GLU A 376 -18.45 -14.53 -7.09
N ARG A 377 -17.71 -13.82 -6.24
CA ARG A 377 -17.46 -12.37 -6.41
C ARG A 377 -16.73 -12.05 -7.69
N ILE A 378 -15.66 -12.79 -7.99
CA ILE A 378 -14.90 -12.62 -9.22
C ILE A 378 -15.80 -12.85 -10.42
N GLN A 379 -16.59 -13.92 -10.40
CA GLN A 379 -17.55 -14.25 -11.44
C GLN A 379 -18.57 -13.12 -11.65
N SER A 380 -19.17 -12.61 -10.59
CA SER A 380 -20.16 -11.53 -10.63
C SER A 380 -19.55 -10.24 -11.17
N LYS A 381 -18.37 -9.88 -10.72
CA LYS A 381 -17.63 -8.70 -11.20
C LYS A 381 -17.26 -8.80 -12.68
N ILE A 382 -16.82 -9.97 -13.14
CA ILE A 382 -16.53 -10.19 -14.57
C ILE A 382 -17.81 -10.08 -15.40
N LYS A 383 -18.92 -10.65 -14.94
CA LYS A 383 -20.22 -10.54 -15.61
C LYS A 383 -20.71 -9.08 -15.72
N GLU A 384 -20.46 -8.26 -14.71
CA GLU A 384 -20.76 -6.82 -14.72
C GLU A 384 -19.89 -6.08 -15.74
N GLU A 385 -18.58 -6.35 -15.75
CA GLU A 385 -17.67 -5.70 -16.71
C GLU A 385 -17.95 -6.11 -18.16
N ILE A 386 -18.40 -7.34 -18.43
CA ILE A 386 -18.87 -7.78 -19.75
C ILE A 386 -20.10 -6.95 -20.16
N LYS A 387 -21.07 -6.72 -19.25
CA LYS A 387 -22.25 -5.88 -19.52
C LYS A 387 -21.84 -4.45 -19.86
N LYS A 388 -20.91 -3.85 -19.09
CA LYS A 388 -20.35 -2.51 -19.35
C LYS A 388 -19.63 -2.45 -20.70
N LEU A 389 -18.87 -3.49 -21.03
CA LEU A 389 -18.13 -3.57 -22.28
C LEU A 389 -19.05 -3.70 -23.50
N LYS A 390 -20.19 -4.42 -23.36
CA LYS A 390 -21.25 -4.46 -24.39
C LYS A 390 -21.86 -3.08 -24.62
N ALA A 391 -22.15 -2.33 -23.55
CA ALA A 391 -22.76 -1.01 -23.63
C ALA A 391 -21.82 0.01 -24.31
N GLU A 392 -20.52 -0.01 -23.94
CA GLU A 392 -19.49 0.87 -24.47
C GLU A 392 -18.32 0.06 -25.07
N PRO A 393 -18.43 -0.43 -26.32
CA PRO A 393 -17.37 -1.17 -27.00
C PRO A 393 -16.29 -0.19 -27.50
N SER A 394 -15.37 0.16 -26.62
CA SER A 394 -14.32 1.15 -26.88
C SER A 394 -12.97 0.66 -26.37
N ARG A 395 -11.86 1.31 -26.82
CA ARG A 395 -10.53 1.13 -26.24
C ARG A 395 -10.56 1.24 -24.71
N LYS A 396 -11.24 2.27 -24.17
CA LYS A 396 -11.36 2.50 -22.74
C LYS A 396 -12.10 1.36 -22.02
N GLY A 397 -13.17 0.86 -22.63
CA GLY A 397 -13.92 -0.30 -22.12
C GLY A 397 -13.07 -1.57 -22.05
N VAL A 398 -12.30 -1.87 -23.13
CA VAL A 398 -11.37 -3.01 -23.16
C VAL A 398 -10.28 -2.88 -22.08
N MET A 399 -9.67 -1.71 -21.95
CA MET A 399 -8.65 -1.47 -20.93
C MET A 399 -9.20 -1.62 -19.50
N ARG A 400 -10.43 -1.14 -19.24
CA ARG A 400 -11.10 -1.32 -17.95
C ARG A 400 -11.34 -2.79 -17.63
N TYR A 401 -11.90 -3.56 -18.57
CA TYR A 401 -12.08 -5.00 -18.43
C TYR A 401 -10.74 -5.70 -18.15
N ASN A 402 -9.72 -5.42 -18.97
CA ASN A 402 -8.39 -6.00 -18.80
C ASN A 402 -7.76 -5.68 -17.44
N SER A 403 -7.95 -4.47 -16.93
CA SER A 403 -7.46 -4.07 -15.61
C SER A 403 -8.13 -4.88 -14.48
N VAL A 404 -9.41 -5.19 -14.62
CA VAL A 404 -10.13 -6.04 -13.65
C VAL A 404 -9.59 -7.47 -13.68
N ILE A 405 -9.47 -8.09 -14.87
CA ILE A 405 -8.92 -9.46 -14.99
C ILE A 405 -7.49 -9.51 -14.47
N LEU A 406 -6.65 -8.57 -14.87
CA LEU A 406 -5.26 -8.50 -14.46
C LEU A 406 -5.12 -8.33 -12.94
N GLY A 407 -5.98 -7.52 -12.33
CA GLY A 407 -6.04 -7.37 -10.88
C GLY A 407 -6.34 -8.68 -10.16
N GLN A 408 -7.32 -9.45 -10.64
CA GLN A 408 -7.64 -10.78 -10.09
C GLN A 408 -6.48 -11.76 -10.30
N HIS A 409 -5.90 -11.82 -11.50
CA HIS A 409 -4.74 -12.67 -11.78
C HIS A 409 -3.54 -12.33 -10.87
N ASN A 410 -3.24 -11.04 -10.67
CA ASN A 410 -2.13 -10.62 -9.82
C ASN A 410 -2.33 -11.00 -8.36
N TYR A 411 -3.57 -10.93 -7.85
CA TYR A 411 -3.87 -11.29 -6.47
C TYR A 411 -3.83 -12.81 -6.27
N TYR A 412 -4.51 -13.59 -7.12
CA TYR A 412 -4.70 -15.02 -6.90
C TYR A 412 -3.62 -15.92 -7.51
N LYS A 413 -2.68 -15.39 -8.30
CA LYS A 413 -1.61 -16.19 -8.93
C LYS A 413 -0.78 -17.06 -7.98
N ILE A 414 -0.82 -16.78 -6.68
CA ILE A 414 -0.08 -17.54 -5.66
C ILE A 414 -0.76 -18.84 -5.24
N ALA A 415 -2.06 -19.02 -5.54
CA ALA A 415 -2.76 -20.27 -5.24
C ALA A 415 -2.24 -21.40 -6.13
N SER A 416 -1.96 -22.59 -5.55
CA SER A 416 -1.42 -23.73 -6.28
C SER A 416 -2.35 -24.21 -7.41
N GLU A 417 -3.65 -24.16 -7.16
CA GLU A 417 -4.71 -24.62 -8.09
C GLU A 417 -5.39 -23.47 -8.84
N VAL A 418 -4.75 -22.33 -8.94
CA VAL A 418 -5.32 -21.12 -9.56
C VAL A 418 -5.75 -21.33 -11.02
N ASN A 419 -5.03 -22.18 -11.75
CA ASN A 419 -5.37 -22.50 -13.15
C ASN A 419 -6.72 -23.20 -13.24
N THR A 420 -6.99 -24.15 -12.35
CA THR A 420 -8.26 -24.87 -12.24
C THR A 420 -9.39 -23.93 -11.85
N ASP A 421 -9.18 -23.08 -10.86
CA ASP A 421 -10.17 -22.13 -10.36
C ASP A 421 -10.58 -21.13 -11.46
N PHE A 422 -9.61 -20.54 -12.17
CA PHE A 422 -9.92 -19.62 -13.27
C PHE A 422 -10.51 -20.28 -14.52
N LYS A 423 -10.22 -21.57 -14.77
CA LYS A 423 -10.94 -22.34 -15.79
C LYS A 423 -12.41 -22.50 -15.43
N ILE A 424 -12.72 -22.81 -14.18
CA ILE A 424 -14.11 -22.91 -13.67
C ILE A 424 -14.83 -21.55 -13.79
N ILE A 425 -14.18 -20.45 -13.39
CA ILE A 425 -14.75 -19.10 -13.54
C ILE A 425 -15.03 -18.78 -15.00
N ALA A 426 -14.06 -19.05 -15.90
CA ALA A 426 -14.20 -18.80 -17.32
C ALA A 426 -15.36 -19.58 -17.94
N TYR A 427 -15.50 -20.87 -17.59
CA TYR A 427 -16.61 -21.72 -18.03
C TYR A 427 -17.96 -21.16 -17.59
N ARG A 428 -18.11 -20.79 -16.31
CA ARG A 428 -19.36 -20.22 -15.75
C ARG A 428 -19.75 -18.87 -16.36
N VAL A 429 -18.80 -18.17 -16.96
CA VAL A 429 -19.02 -16.86 -17.59
C VAL A 429 -19.16 -16.97 -19.12
N LEU A 430 -18.75 -18.09 -19.72
CA LEU A 430 -18.62 -18.29 -21.16
C LEU A 430 -19.89 -17.92 -21.92
N ARG A 431 -21.04 -18.48 -21.55
CA ARG A 431 -22.34 -18.22 -22.20
C ARG A 431 -22.71 -16.74 -22.20
N LYS A 432 -22.50 -16.04 -21.07
CA LYS A 432 -22.78 -14.60 -20.97
C LYS A 432 -21.80 -13.80 -21.83
N GLN A 433 -20.52 -14.16 -21.82
CA GLN A 433 -19.49 -13.50 -22.63
C GLN A 433 -19.82 -13.64 -24.13
N TYR A 434 -20.14 -14.82 -24.58
CA TYR A 434 -20.54 -15.09 -25.98
C TYR A 434 -21.78 -14.26 -26.36
N ASN A 435 -22.88 -14.36 -25.62
CA ASN A 435 -24.13 -13.67 -25.96
C ASN A 435 -24.01 -12.16 -25.97
N GLN A 436 -23.15 -11.58 -25.10
CA GLN A 436 -22.99 -10.14 -24.98
C GLN A 436 -21.99 -9.55 -25.99
N LEU A 437 -20.94 -10.31 -26.37
CA LEU A 437 -19.83 -9.75 -27.14
C LEU A 437 -19.83 -10.17 -28.62
N ARG A 438 -20.44 -11.29 -29.04
CA ARG A 438 -20.39 -11.85 -30.40
C ARG A 438 -20.76 -10.87 -31.53
N ARG A 439 -21.71 -9.95 -31.28
CA ARG A 439 -22.18 -8.99 -32.29
C ARG A 439 -21.27 -7.76 -32.45
N LYS A 440 -20.53 -7.37 -31.40
CA LYS A 440 -19.74 -6.14 -31.35
C LYS A 440 -18.22 -6.37 -31.36
N PHE A 441 -17.80 -7.60 -31.17
CA PHE A 441 -16.38 -8.00 -31.11
C PHE A 441 -16.14 -9.17 -32.06
N LYS A 442 -15.02 -9.11 -32.76
CA LYS A 442 -14.52 -10.25 -33.53
C LYS A 442 -13.76 -11.21 -32.62
N THR A 443 -13.68 -12.48 -32.98
CA THR A 443 -12.89 -13.47 -32.24
C THR A 443 -11.58 -13.75 -33.00
N THR A 444 -10.47 -13.80 -32.29
CA THR A 444 -9.17 -14.19 -32.84
C THR A 444 -8.32 -14.83 -31.74
N LYS A 445 -7.18 -15.39 -32.10
CA LYS A 445 -6.15 -15.75 -31.12
C LYS A 445 -5.73 -14.48 -30.36
N TYR A 446 -5.41 -14.65 -29.09
CA TYR A 446 -4.96 -13.52 -28.28
C TYR A 446 -3.69 -12.90 -28.88
N VAL A 447 -3.79 -11.62 -29.20
CA VAL A 447 -2.64 -10.81 -29.63
C VAL A 447 -2.39 -9.80 -28.51
N GLY A 448 -1.37 -10.03 -27.70
CA GLY A 448 -0.96 -9.12 -26.64
C GLY A 448 -0.48 -7.78 -27.17
N VAL A 449 -0.63 -6.71 -26.43
CA VAL A 449 0.13 -5.47 -26.65
C VAL A 449 1.60 -5.80 -26.41
N LYS A 450 2.43 -5.54 -27.40
CA LYS A 450 3.80 -6.07 -27.57
C LYS A 450 4.70 -6.06 -26.33
N GLU A 451 4.47 -5.20 -25.35
CA GLU A 451 5.46 -4.93 -24.30
C GLU A 451 5.04 -5.25 -22.86
N LYS A 452 3.75 -5.41 -22.56
CA LYS A 452 3.30 -5.53 -21.15
C LYS A 452 2.70 -6.88 -20.75
N LEU A 453 2.39 -7.74 -21.70
CA LEU A 453 1.61 -8.96 -21.46
C LEU A 453 2.19 -10.20 -22.14
N GLU A 454 3.50 -10.28 -22.37
CA GLU A 454 4.19 -11.45 -22.94
C GLU A 454 3.84 -12.75 -22.22
N ARG A 455 3.61 -12.70 -20.91
CA ARG A 455 3.15 -13.86 -20.13
C ARG A 455 1.84 -14.47 -20.65
N TYR A 456 1.01 -13.72 -21.38
CA TYR A 456 -0.23 -14.20 -21.97
C TYR A 456 -0.05 -14.67 -23.43
N ASN A 457 1.01 -14.30 -24.12
CA ASN A 457 1.27 -14.64 -25.51
C ASN A 457 1.45 -16.16 -25.72
N ARG A 458 1.91 -16.87 -24.69
CA ARG A 458 2.04 -18.34 -24.72
C ARG A 458 0.69 -19.08 -24.72
N TYR A 459 -0.39 -18.40 -24.34
CA TYR A 459 -1.72 -18.99 -24.34
C TYR A 459 -2.37 -18.79 -25.71
N LYS A 460 -2.36 -19.83 -26.55
CA LYS A 460 -3.07 -19.85 -27.85
C LYS A 460 -4.59 -19.91 -27.69
N ILE A 461 -5.16 -19.05 -26.85
CA ILE A 461 -6.58 -19.04 -26.52
C ILE A 461 -7.30 -18.05 -27.42
N LYS A 462 -8.45 -18.46 -27.99
CA LYS A 462 -9.35 -17.54 -28.69
C LYS A 462 -9.92 -16.50 -27.72
N THR A 463 -9.91 -15.24 -28.11
CA THR A 463 -10.46 -14.14 -27.35
C THR A 463 -11.20 -13.16 -28.23
N TYR A 464 -11.90 -12.21 -27.63
CA TYR A 464 -12.63 -11.15 -28.32
C TYR A 464 -11.74 -9.94 -28.54
N VAL A 465 -11.88 -9.33 -29.73
CA VAL A 465 -11.10 -8.15 -30.12
C VAL A 465 -12.00 -7.05 -30.62
N HIS A 466 -11.65 -5.84 -30.25
CA HIS A 466 -12.25 -4.61 -30.73
C HIS A 466 -11.29 -3.94 -31.71
N LYS A 467 -11.76 -3.67 -32.92
CA LYS A 467 -10.99 -3.01 -33.97
C LYS A 467 -11.41 -1.55 -34.06
N VAL A 468 -10.46 -0.65 -33.95
CA VAL A 468 -10.67 0.80 -34.11
C VAL A 468 -9.90 1.28 -35.32
N LYS A 469 -10.60 1.87 -36.27
CA LYS A 469 -9.98 2.52 -37.43
C LYS A 469 -9.77 4.01 -37.09
N ASN A 470 -8.53 4.47 -37.11
CA ASN A 470 -8.17 5.89 -37.06
C ASN A 470 -7.44 6.24 -38.36
N ASN A 471 -8.00 7.16 -39.12
CA ASN A 471 -7.56 7.78 -40.37
C ASN A 471 -6.62 7.00 -41.33
N LYS A 472 -5.73 6.13 -40.92
CA LYS A 472 -4.84 5.29 -41.77
C LYS A 472 -4.34 4.03 -41.06
N LYS A 473 -4.70 3.79 -39.79
CA LYS A 473 -4.25 2.59 -39.05
C LYS A 473 -5.42 1.92 -38.33
N GLU A 474 -5.60 0.63 -38.60
CA GLU A 474 -6.47 -0.25 -37.83
C GLU A 474 -5.72 -0.72 -36.57
N THR A 475 -6.25 -0.38 -35.39
CA THR A 475 -5.66 -0.82 -34.11
C THR A 475 -6.59 -1.84 -33.45
N THR A 476 -6.04 -2.99 -33.11
CA THR A 476 -6.78 -4.09 -32.49
C THR A 476 -6.53 -4.13 -30.97
N TYR A 477 -7.60 -4.13 -30.20
CA TYR A 477 -7.58 -4.24 -28.75
C TYR A 477 -8.20 -5.56 -28.31
N SER A 478 -7.38 -6.47 -27.76
CA SER A 478 -7.83 -7.77 -27.26
C SER A 478 -8.24 -7.70 -25.79
N ILE A 479 -9.34 -8.38 -25.43
CA ILE A 479 -9.63 -8.63 -24.01
C ILE A 479 -8.76 -9.77 -23.50
N LEU A 480 -8.36 -9.69 -22.22
CA LEU A 480 -7.58 -10.74 -21.56
C LEU A 480 -8.44 -11.99 -21.36
N PRO A 481 -7.96 -13.18 -21.77
CA PRO A 481 -8.65 -14.42 -21.47
C PRO A 481 -8.67 -14.68 -19.97
N ILE A 482 -9.85 -14.99 -19.42
CA ILE A 482 -10.06 -15.19 -17.97
C ILE A 482 -9.18 -16.33 -17.44
N GLN A 483 -9.07 -17.44 -18.19
CA GLN A 483 -8.33 -18.64 -17.81
C GLN A 483 -6.82 -18.57 -18.07
N ALA A 484 -6.32 -17.50 -18.69
CA ALA A 484 -4.90 -17.35 -19.03
C ALA A 484 -4.07 -16.88 -17.84
N ILE A 485 -4.01 -17.69 -16.79
CA ILE A 485 -3.23 -17.42 -15.59
C ILE A 485 -2.21 -18.54 -15.35
N THR A 486 -1.08 -18.19 -14.74
CA THR A 486 -0.05 -19.15 -14.29
C THR A 486 0.16 -19.00 -12.81
N ASN A 487 0.23 -20.12 -12.13
CA ASN A 487 0.68 -20.14 -10.74
C ASN A 487 2.08 -19.55 -10.63
N LYS A 488 2.26 -18.70 -9.62
CA LYS A 488 3.56 -18.20 -9.17
C LYS A 488 3.64 -18.41 -7.67
N PRO A 489 4.42 -19.41 -7.20
CA PRO A 489 4.53 -19.71 -5.78
C PRO A 489 4.81 -18.45 -4.96
N PRO A 490 4.15 -18.26 -3.81
CA PRO A 490 4.39 -17.11 -2.96
C PRO A 490 5.77 -17.20 -2.32
N MET A 491 6.39 -16.04 -2.14
CA MET A 491 7.64 -15.93 -1.39
C MET A 491 7.36 -15.46 0.03
N ASN A 492 8.10 -16.02 1.00
CA ASN A 492 8.09 -15.49 2.35
C ASN A 492 8.66 -14.06 2.38
N PHE A 493 8.19 -13.27 3.34
CA PHE A 493 8.76 -11.94 3.55
C PHE A 493 10.21 -12.04 4.00
N ASN A 494 11.08 -11.27 3.38
CA ASN A 494 12.46 -11.14 3.84
C ASN A 494 12.51 -10.06 4.94
N ASN A 495 12.83 -10.45 6.18
CA ASN A 495 12.85 -9.53 7.32
C ASN A 495 13.94 -8.45 7.24
N ASP A 496 14.94 -8.60 6.36
CA ASP A 496 15.95 -7.57 6.10
C ASP A 496 15.37 -6.38 5.33
N ILE A 497 14.23 -6.56 4.66
CA ILE A 497 13.52 -5.48 3.97
C ILE A 497 12.93 -4.52 4.99
N CYS A 498 13.48 -3.30 5.05
CA CYS A 498 13.08 -2.26 5.98
C CYS A 498 13.16 -0.87 5.31
N ASN A 499 12.16 -0.02 5.54
CA ASN A 499 12.17 1.36 5.04
C ASN A 499 13.16 2.25 5.81
N TYR A 500 13.53 1.84 7.03
CA TYR A 500 14.23 2.65 8.03
C TYR A 500 15.68 2.19 8.27
N THR A 501 16.23 1.42 7.34
CA THR A 501 17.65 1.08 7.28
C THR A 501 18.14 1.17 5.84
N GLU A 502 19.36 1.66 5.65
CA GLU A 502 19.95 1.76 4.30
C GLU A 502 20.04 0.41 3.61
N ALA A 503 20.54 -0.61 4.31
CA ALA A 503 20.63 -1.98 3.80
C ALA A 503 19.24 -2.53 3.39
N GLY A 504 18.21 -2.27 4.20
CA GLY A 504 16.84 -2.68 3.90
C GLY A 504 16.25 -1.95 2.68
N ARG A 505 16.54 -0.66 2.53
CA ARG A 505 16.11 0.11 1.34
C ARG A 505 16.78 -0.38 0.05
N LYS A 506 18.06 -0.75 0.10
CA LYS A 506 18.77 -1.35 -1.07
C LYS A 506 18.10 -2.64 -1.57
N LEU A 507 17.45 -3.40 -0.69
CA LEU A 507 16.67 -4.59 -1.07
C LEU A 507 15.31 -4.25 -1.72
N ILE A 508 14.79 -3.03 -1.51
CA ILE A 508 13.50 -2.61 -2.06
C ILE A 508 13.66 -2.07 -3.48
N HIS A 509 14.74 -1.34 -3.75
CA HIS A 509 15.04 -0.73 -5.04
C HIS A 509 16.53 -0.43 -5.17
N LYS A 510 16.98 -0.31 -6.41
CA LYS A 510 18.31 0.21 -6.72
C LYS A 510 18.30 1.73 -6.63
N GLU A 511 19.41 2.32 -6.21
CA GLU A 511 19.57 3.78 -6.16
C GLU A 511 19.41 4.38 -7.57
N LEU A 512 18.71 5.51 -7.65
CA LEU A 512 18.62 6.31 -8.87
C LEU A 512 19.70 7.39 -8.80
N GLU A 513 20.77 7.19 -9.54
CA GLU A 513 21.92 8.11 -9.62
C GLU A 513 21.63 9.46 -10.31
N THR A 514 20.44 9.64 -10.88
CA THR A 514 20.13 10.71 -11.83
C THR A 514 19.56 11.99 -11.21
N VAL A 515 19.38 12.07 -9.90
CA VAL A 515 18.76 13.22 -9.24
C VAL A 515 19.78 13.94 -8.37
N SER A 516 20.03 15.22 -8.65
CA SER A 516 20.91 16.06 -7.84
C SER A 516 20.28 16.38 -6.47
N TRP A 517 20.86 15.88 -5.40
CA TRP A 517 20.45 16.18 -4.02
C TRP A 517 20.58 17.66 -3.68
N LYS A 518 21.58 18.36 -4.25
CA LYS A 518 21.77 19.80 -4.10
C LYS A 518 20.55 20.55 -4.64
N THR A 519 20.10 20.19 -5.83
CA THR A 519 18.92 20.80 -6.46
C THR A 519 17.63 20.49 -5.70
N LEU A 520 17.47 19.27 -5.18
CA LEU A 520 16.30 18.91 -4.38
C LEU A 520 16.21 19.71 -3.07
N ARG A 521 17.32 19.83 -2.35
CA ARG A 521 17.42 20.66 -1.14
C ARG A 521 17.08 22.12 -1.46
N TYR A 522 17.67 22.66 -2.52
CA TYR A 522 17.38 24.02 -2.95
C TYR A 522 15.87 24.23 -3.23
N LEU A 523 15.23 23.34 -3.98
CA LEU A 523 13.79 23.45 -4.29
C LEU A 523 12.90 23.37 -3.06
N ARG A 524 13.28 22.57 -2.07
CA ARG A 524 12.59 22.42 -0.81
C ARG A 524 12.73 23.67 0.07
N ASP A 525 13.97 24.17 0.19
CA ASP A 525 14.33 25.24 1.12
C ASP A 525 13.99 26.62 0.56
N ASN A 526 13.80 26.72 -0.76
CA ASN A 526 13.42 27.95 -1.46
C ASN A 526 12.05 27.79 -2.16
N PRO A 527 10.94 27.73 -1.41
CA PRO A 527 9.61 27.79 -2.00
C PRO A 527 9.42 29.13 -2.73
N VAL A 528 8.68 29.12 -3.82
CA VAL A 528 8.34 30.36 -4.52
C VAL A 528 7.28 31.09 -3.70
N LYS A 529 7.60 32.28 -3.22
CA LYS A 529 6.67 33.14 -2.48
C LYS A 529 5.42 33.44 -3.30
N ASN A 530 4.30 33.61 -2.64
CA ASN A 530 3.00 33.91 -3.26
C ASN A 530 2.47 32.81 -4.22
N GLN A 531 3.00 31.59 -4.15
CA GLN A 531 2.50 30.43 -4.88
C GLN A 531 1.89 29.40 -3.92
N THR A 532 0.93 28.63 -4.44
CA THR A 532 0.22 27.61 -3.65
C THR A 532 1.12 26.49 -3.16
N ALA A 533 0.72 25.84 -2.07
CA ALA A 533 1.37 24.63 -1.58
C ALA A 533 1.42 23.53 -2.66
N GLU A 534 0.38 23.45 -3.50
CA GLU A 534 0.34 22.52 -4.63
C GLU A 534 1.41 22.83 -5.68
N TYR A 535 1.61 24.11 -6.02
CA TYR A 535 2.65 24.53 -6.95
C TYR A 535 4.04 24.15 -6.42
N ASN A 536 4.34 24.52 -5.17
CA ASN A 536 5.65 24.26 -4.56
C ASN A 536 5.95 22.77 -4.38
N ASP A 537 4.96 21.95 -3.99
CA ASP A 537 5.10 20.49 -3.94
C ASP A 537 5.31 19.89 -5.34
N ASN A 538 4.63 20.42 -6.35
CA ASN A 538 4.78 19.93 -7.72
C ASN A 538 6.14 20.29 -8.33
N ARG A 539 6.80 21.38 -7.94
CA ARG A 539 8.17 21.70 -8.38
C ARG A 539 9.14 20.55 -8.11
N ILE A 540 9.12 19.99 -6.91
CA ILE A 540 9.94 18.84 -6.54
C ILE A 540 9.60 17.61 -7.40
N SER A 541 8.30 17.35 -7.59
CA SER A 541 7.82 16.22 -8.41
C SER A 541 8.23 16.34 -9.88
N LEU A 542 8.13 17.54 -10.42
CA LEU A 542 8.48 17.85 -11.82
C LEU A 542 9.97 17.67 -12.05
N TYR A 543 10.81 18.20 -11.15
CA TYR A 543 12.26 18.03 -11.24
C TYR A 543 12.65 16.54 -11.26
N CYS A 544 12.12 15.75 -10.33
CA CYS A 544 12.41 14.31 -10.25
C CYS A 544 11.84 13.48 -11.41
N GLY A 545 10.73 13.91 -11.99
CA GLY A 545 10.01 13.14 -13.03
C GLY A 545 10.32 13.53 -14.46
N GLN A 546 10.80 14.75 -14.67
CA GLN A 546 10.92 15.30 -16.02
C GLN A 546 12.36 15.47 -16.51
N LEU A 547 13.36 15.65 -15.62
CA LEU A 547 14.79 15.72 -15.93
C LEU A 547 15.11 16.39 -17.30
N GLY A 548 14.59 17.61 -17.53
CA GLY A 548 14.80 18.31 -18.80
C GLY A 548 14.03 17.73 -19.99
N LEU A 549 12.74 17.43 -19.83
CA LEU A 549 11.86 16.73 -20.80
C LEU A 549 11.90 17.28 -22.23
N ILE A 550 12.22 18.56 -22.43
CA ILE A 550 12.34 19.19 -23.75
C ILE A 550 13.74 19.02 -24.32
N THR A 551 14.76 19.41 -23.55
CA THR A 551 16.16 19.43 -24.01
C THR A 551 16.92 18.15 -23.70
N LYS A 552 16.35 17.25 -22.89
CA LYS A 552 17.02 16.04 -22.36
C LYS A 552 18.31 16.31 -21.56
N LEU A 553 18.61 17.58 -21.30
CA LEU A 553 19.74 18.01 -20.48
C LEU A 553 19.32 18.18 -19.01
N PRO A 554 20.20 17.94 -18.04
CA PRO A 554 19.95 18.23 -16.64
C PRO A 554 19.61 19.72 -16.45
N LEU A 555 18.55 20.02 -15.70
CA LEU A 555 18.17 21.39 -15.38
C LEU A 555 19.04 21.90 -14.22
N LYS A 556 19.76 22.99 -14.44
CA LYS A 556 20.52 23.70 -13.41
C LYS A 556 19.61 24.63 -12.61
N ILE A 557 19.94 24.87 -11.34
CA ILE A 557 19.13 25.70 -10.42
C ILE A 557 18.83 27.06 -11.02
N GLU A 558 19.84 27.71 -11.63
CA GLU A 558 19.78 29.08 -12.15
C GLU A 558 19.03 29.18 -13.50
N GLU A 559 18.85 28.05 -14.18
CA GLU A 559 18.31 27.99 -15.54
C GLU A 559 16.95 27.29 -15.63
N MET A 560 16.31 26.96 -14.49
CA MET A 560 15.08 26.17 -14.52
C MET A 560 13.87 26.96 -14.03
N GLU A 561 12.83 26.96 -14.83
CA GLU A 561 11.55 27.60 -14.53
C GLU A 561 10.37 26.63 -14.68
N VAL A 562 9.33 26.82 -13.87
CA VAL A 562 8.09 26.06 -14.01
C VAL A 562 7.12 26.85 -14.90
N HIS A 563 6.75 26.23 -16.00
CA HIS A 563 5.82 26.78 -16.96
C HIS A 563 4.42 26.14 -16.82
N HIS A 564 3.37 26.97 -16.82
CA HIS A 564 1.97 26.53 -16.90
C HIS A 564 1.59 26.29 -18.36
N LYS A 565 1.35 25.03 -18.75
CA LYS A 565 0.92 24.67 -20.13
C LYS A 565 -0.33 25.42 -20.55
N LYS A 566 -1.31 25.55 -19.65
CA LYS A 566 -2.44 26.45 -19.75
C LYS A 566 -2.22 27.54 -18.72
N PRO A 567 -2.08 28.81 -19.10
CA PRO A 567 -1.83 29.93 -18.20
C PRO A 567 -2.93 30.12 -17.15
N LYS A 568 -2.60 30.67 -15.97
CA LYS A 568 -3.58 30.94 -14.90
C LYS A 568 -4.69 31.89 -15.32
N ASN A 569 -4.38 32.92 -16.06
CA ASN A 569 -5.38 33.88 -16.61
C ASN A 569 -6.33 33.24 -17.60
N LYS A 570 -5.99 32.08 -18.18
CA LYS A 570 -6.86 31.27 -19.04
C LYS A 570 -7.51 30.10 -18.29
N GLY A 571 -7.54 30.13 -16.96
CA GLY A 571 -8.10 29.06 -16.11
C GLY A 571 -7.20 27.83 -15.94
N GLY A 572 -5.89 27.98 -16.07
CA GLY A 572 -4.90 26.96 -15.74
C GLY A 572 -4.78 26.78 -14.23
N THR A 573 -4.48 25.54 -13.80
CA THR A 573 -4.33 25.15 -12.38
C THR A 573 -2.88 24.80 -12.06
N ASP A 574 -2.53 24.74 -10.77
CA ASP A 574 -1.23 24.31 -10.28
C ASP A 574 -1.09 22.75 -10.25
N GLU A 575 -2.04 22.00 -10.83
CA GLU A 575 -1.96 20.54 -10.94
C GLU A 575 -0.73 20.10 -11.74
N TYR A 576 -0.08 19.00 -11.29
CA TYR A 576 1.12 18.44 -11.91
C TYR A 576 1.04 18.29 -13.44
N LYS A 577 -0.12 17.89 -13.97
CA LYS A 577 -0.31 17.69 -15.42
C LYS A 577 -0.30 19.00 -16.23
N ASN A 578 -0.63 20.14 -15.59
CA ASN A 578 -0.61 21.47 -16.21
C ASN A 578 0.75 22.14 -16.12
N LEU A 579 1.66 21.62 -15.30
CA LEU A 579 2.98 22.21 -15.08
C LEU A 579 4.06 21.43 -15.84
N ILE A 580 5.13 22.11 -16.22
CA ILE A 580 6.33 21.54 -16.81
C ILE A 580 7.55 22.33 -16.40
N TYR A 581 8.68 21.64 -16.08
CA TYR A 581 9.99 22.29 -15.94
C TYR A 581 10.61 22.52 -17.30
N VAL A 582 11.07 23.73 -17.53
CA VAL A 582 11.77 24.17 -18.73
C VAL A 582 13.01 24.97 -18.37
N ASN A 583 13.98 25.00 -19.28
CA ASN A 583 15.08 25.96 -19.20
C ASN A 583 14.54 27.38 -19.46
N THR A 584 15.11 28.40 -18.81
CA THR A 584 14.73 29.81 -18.93
C THR A 584 14.64 30.30 -20.39
N TYR A 585 15.58 29.86 -21.23
CA TYR A 585 15.55 30.22 -22.67
C TYR A 585 14.41 29.53 -23.40
N VAL A 586 14.09 28.28 -23.05
CA VAL A 586 12.91 27.55 -23.58
C VAL A 586 11.63 28.24 -23.12
N HIS A 587 11.57 28.71 -21.87
CA HIS A 587 10.43 29.45 -21.34
C HIS A 587 10.19 30.74 -22.12
N ARG A 588 11.26 31.52 -22.36
CA ARG A 588 11.22 32.72 -23.19
C ARG A 588 10.78 32.40 -24.62
N LEU A 589 11.27 31.30 -25.21
CA LEU A 589 10.88 30.86 -26.56
C LEU A 589 9.37 30.50 -26.63
N ILE A 590 8.80 29.88 -25.58
CA ILE A 590 7.38 29.55 -25.54
C ILE A 590 6.51 30.82 -25.59
N HIS A 591 6.92 31.90 -24.93
CA HIS A 591 6.17 33.16 -24.85
C HIS A 591 6.56 34.19 -25.90
N CYS A 592 7.59 33.91 -26.71
CA CYS A 592 8.09 34.85 -27.71
C CYS A 592 7.08 35.09 -28.85
N THR A 593 6.81 36.34 -29.16
CA THR A 593 5.94 36.77 -30.28
C THR A 593 6.74 37.31 -31.47
N SER A 594 7.97 37.79 -31.24
CA SER A 594 8.86 38.34 -32.28
C SER A 594 9.58 37.22 -33.05
N LYS A 595 9.49 37.24 -34.38
CA LYS A 595 10.16 36.27 -35.26
C LYS A 595 11.67 36.32 -35.15
N ASN A 596 12.29 37.49 -35.01
CA ASN A 596 13.73 37.63 -34.87
C ASN A 596 14.25 37.02 -33.56
N THR A 597 13.53 37.29 -32.46
CA THR A 597 13.87 36.71 -31.15
C THR A 597 13.65 35.19 -31.15
N GLU A 598 12.61 34.69 -31.83
CA GLU A 598 12.34 33.26 -32.00
C GLU A 598 13.53 32.55 -32.69
N LYS A 599 13.99 33.09 -33.83
CA LYS A 599 15.11 32.53 -34.59
C LYS A 599 16.39 32.52 -33.75
N ARG A 600 16.76 33.61 -33.08
CA ARG A 600 17.94 33.71 -32.22
C ARG A 600 17.89 32.72 -31.04
N LEU A 601 16.74 32.51 -30.41
CA LEU A 601 16.58 31.55 -29.32
C LEU A 601 16.65 30.11 -29.81
N MET A 602 16.10 29.81 -30.99
CA MET A 602 16.19 28.48 -31.61
C MET A 602 17.64 28.10 -31.95
N GLU A 603 18.39 29.03 -32.52
CA GLU A 603 19.82 28.85 -32.83
C GLU A 603 20.64 28.64 -31.54
N LYS A 604 20.42 29.46 -30.51
CA LYS A 604 21.10 29.34 -29.21
C LYS A 604 20.83 28.00 -28.51
N LEU A 605 19.64 27.46 -28.64
CA LEU A 605 19.19 26.24 -27.95
C LEU A 605 19.53 24.96 -28.73
N ASN A 606 19.93 25.07 -30.00
CA ASN A 606 20.24 23.95 -30.90
C ASN A 606 19.21 22.81 -30.79
N LEU A 607 17.92 23.14 -30.98
CA LEU A 607 16.82 22.22 -30.77
C LEU A 607 16.64 21.28 -31.97
N THR A 608 16.47 19.99 -31.68
CA THR A 608 16.09 19.00 -32.70
C THR A 608 14.65 19.20 -33.17
N SER A 609 14.28 18.66 -34.35
CA SER A 609 12.93 18.72 -34.88
C SER A 609 11.85 18.19 -33.91
N GLU A 610 12.17 17.17 -33.10
CA GLU A 610 11.27 16.65 -32.06
C GLU A 610 11.07 17.66 -30.90
N MET A 611 12.14 18.32 -30.48
CA MET A 611 12.10 19.34 -29.43
C MET A 611 11.30 20.56 -29.88
N ILE A 612 11.48 21.01 -31.13
CA ILE A 612 10.72 22.11 -31.75
C ILE A 612 9.22 21.75 -31.80
N LYS A 613 8.84 20.55 -32.16
CA LYS A 613 7.43 20.09 -32.12
C LYS A 613 6.84 20.21 -30.72
N LYS A 614 7.60 19.85 -29.67
CA LYS A 614 7.15 19.99 -28.26
C LYS A 614 6.99 21.44 -27.84
N VAL A 615 7.94 22.32 -28.18
CA VAL A 615 7.86 23.76 -27.93
C VAL A 615 6.65 24.36 -28.62
N ASN A 616 6.45 24.09 -29.91
CA ASN A 616 5.30 24.59 -30.68
C ASN A 616 3.95 24.12 -30.10
N SER A 617 3.88 22.91 -29.58
CA SER A 617 2.70 22.42 -28.86
C SER A 617 2.40 23.23 -27.59
N LEU A 618 3.44 23.62 -26.83
CA LEU A 618 3.28 24.47 -25.64
C LEU A 618 2.89 25.90 -26.05
N ARG A 619 3.48 26.48 -27.07
CA ARG A 619 3.11 27.79 -27.63
C ARG A 619 1.63 27.87 -28.01
N LYS A 620 1.13 26.82 -28.68
CA LYS A 620 -0.30 26.71 -29.04
C LYS A 620 -1.20 26.67 -27.80
N LEU A 621 -0.81 25.93 -26.75
CA LEU A 621 -1.57 25.86 -25.48
C LEU A 621 -1.60 27.20 -24.72
N CYS A 622 -0.53 27.98 -24.82
CA CYS A 622 -0.45 29.32 -24.20
C CYS A 622 -1.15 30.40 -25.01
N GLY A 623 -1.45 30.14 -26.30
CA GLY A 623 -2.00 31.13 -27.23
C GLY A 623 -0.94 32.15 -27.70
N SER A 624 0.33 31.76 -27.74
CA SER A 624 1.45 32.55 -28.28
C SER A 624 1.67 32.27 -29.79
N ARG A 625 0.88 31.41 -30.38
CA ARG A 625 0.80 31.05 -31.79
C ARG A 625 -0.61 30.64 -32.16
#